data_b4db5a3ca7bfa3fcf8d0b9cf626b0feb
#
_entry.id   b4db5a3ca7bfa3fcf8d0b9cf626b0feb
#
_cell.length_a   1.000
_cell.length_b   1.000
_cell.length_c   1.000
_cell.angle_alpha   90.00
_cell.angle_beta   90.00
_cell.angle_gamma   90.00
#
_symmetry.space_group_name_H-M   'P 1'
#
loop_
_entity.id
_entity.type
_entity.pdbx_description
1 polymer ?
#
loop_
_entity_poly.entity_id
_entity_poly.type
_entity_poly.pdbx_seq_one_letter_code
_entity_poly.pdbx_strand_id
1 'polypeptide(L)'
;MRLSRHLARLAAITVLVGGTATFVAAASPAASASTAATQDGWVRIAHLSPKAPAMDMYMYPFGDPEQATVLRDVGYGDVSAYMAVSPGQYTVAMRGFGAPASSAPALTTSFMVGAGTAYTLAALGPDPGLRVEVLQDQMTTPTGRALVRVFQASLKEPVVTVTYGPDVLARQLAFGLATSYTPVVPGTHMVRFSASGSDADMRVKLAADTVHTIVVLDDSSGLRVDALTDAVGSQIMPSGGANTGFGGTAPHPPASPAPWLVLIGAGVALAAAGFGGLRRPRPDRRLGRTV
;
A
#
# COMPACT_ATOMS: atom_id res chain seq x y z
N MET A 1 -77.32 -39.77 34.99
CA MET A 1 -78.67 -39.44 35.39
C MET A 1 -79.03 -38.03 34.93
N ARG A 2 -79.96 -37.96 33.96
CA ARG A 2 -81.08 -36.95 33.77
C ARG A 2 -80.64 -35.48 33.71
N LEU A 3 -80.77 -34.87 32.51
CA LEU A 3 -81.91 -34.08 31.94
C LEU A 3 -82.17 -32.76 32.66
N SER A 4 -82.16 -31.63 32.02
CA SER A 4 -83.15 -30.99 31.14
C SER A 4 -82.62 -29.59 30.71
N ARG A 5 -82.61 -29.21 29.48
CA ARG A 5 -83.56 -28.44 28.69
C ARG A 5 -84.19 -27.25 29.39
N HIS A 6 -83.90 -26.01 28.92
CA HIS A 6 -84.92 -25.02 28.61
C HIS A 6 -84.35 -23.99 27.58
N LEU A 7 -85.13 -23.86 26.52
CA LEU A 7 -85.14 -22.86 25.47
C LEU A 7 -85.74 -21.52 26.00
N ALA A 8 -85.15 -20.43 25.66
CA ALA A 8 -85.95 -19.19 25.44
C ALA A 8 -85.31 -18.31 24.39
N ARG A 9 -86.03 -18.05 23.35
CA ARG A 9 -85.77 -17.11 22.26
C ARG A 9 -85.98 -15.69 22.77
N LEU A 10 -85.26 -14.70 22.22
CA LEU A 10 -85.77 -13.37 21.82
C LEU A 10 -84.71 -12.53 21.15
N ALA A 11 -84.94 -12.30 19.92
CA ALA A 11 -85.03 -11.04 19.16
C ALA A 11 -83.81 -10.17 18.95
N ALA A 12 -83.58 -9.99 17.67
CA ALA A 12 -82.63 -9.16 16.96
C ALA A 12 -82.74 -7.65 17.28
N ILE A 13 -81.57 -6.98 17.36
CA ILE A 13 -81.41 -5.59 16.88
C ILE A 13 -80.09 -5.52 16.17
N THR A 14 -80.11 -5.31 14.85
CA THR A 14 -79.02 -5.04 14.00
C THR A 14 -78.69 -3.54 14.10
N VAL A 15 -77.55 -3.21 14.64
CA VAL A 15 -76.96 -1.86 14.49
C VAL A 15 -75.71 -1.97 13.64
N LEU A 16 -75.84 -1.51 12.41
CA LEU A 16 -74.77 -1.40 11.44
C LEU A 16 -74.03 -0.12 11.75
N VAL A 17 -72.90 -0.21 12.44
CA VAL A 17 -71.91 0.89 12.59
C VAL A 17 -70.76 0.59 11.63
N GLY A 18 -70.73 1.33 10.52
CA GLY A 18 -69.66 1.31 9.56
C GLY A 18 -68.37 1.92 10.20
N GLY A 19 -67.45 1.07 10.60
CA GLY A 19 -66.12 1.47 10.99
C GLY A 19 -65.18 1.31 9.79
N THR A 20 -64.76 2.44 9.20
CA THR A 20 -63.69 2.47 8.22
C THR A 20 -62.36 2.16 8.97
N ALA A 21 -61.90 0.94 8.89
CA ALA A 21 -60.58 0.56 9.37
C ALA A 21 -59.52 1.13 8.41
N THR A 22 -58.94 2.27 8.79
CA THR A 22 -57.72 2.79 8.15
C THR A 22 -56.57 1.87 8.53
N PHE A 23 -56.13 1.04 7.60
CA PHE A 23 -54.88 0.30 7.70
C PHE A 23 -53.73 1.32 7.58
N VAL A 24 -53.15 1.73 8.71
CA VAL A 24 -51.85 2.38 8.74
C VAL A 24 -50.81 1.28 8.45
N ALA A 25 -50.34 1.21 7.22
CA ALA A 25 -49.18 0.43 6.87
C ALA A 25 -47.98 1.02 7.60
N ALA A 26 -47.56 0.38 8.70
CA ALA A 26 -46.28 0.69 9.34
C ALA A 26 -45.18 0.32 8.34
N ALA A 27 -44.63 1.33 7.67
CA ALA A 27 -43.37 1.17 6.91
C ALA A 27 -42.27 0.83 7.91
N SER A 28 -41.85 -0.43 7.95
CA SER A 28 -40.63 -0.84 8.66
C SER A 28 -39.48 -0.06 8.05
N PRO A 29 -38.65 0.64 8.84
CA PRO A 29 -37.44 1.24 8.32
C PRO A 29 -36.56 0.10 7.80
N ALA A 30 -36.32 0.08 6.50
CA ALA A 30 -35.28 -0.78 5.92
C ALA A 30 -33.99 -0.41 6.64
N ALA A 31 -33.47 -1.32 7.49
CA ALA A 31 -32.16 -1.21 8.07
C ALA A 31 -31.18 -1.19 6.90
N SER A 32 -30.67 0.02 6.58
CA SER A 32 -29.55 0.15 5.67
C SER A 32 -28.39 -0.60 6.31
N ALA A 33 -28.10 -1.79 5.81
CA ALA A 33 -26.88 -2.49 6.13
C ALA A 33 -25.74 -1.58 5.64
N SER A 34 -25.16 -0.81 6.57
CA SER A 34 -23.91 -0.12 6.34
C SER A 34 -22.88 -1.21 6.06
N THR A 35 -22.54 -1.41 4.81
CA THR A 35 -21.35 -2.18 4.44
C THR A 35 -20.19 -1.42 5.07
N ALA A 36 -19.70 -1.89 6.22
CA ALA A 36 -18.46 -1.41 6.79
C ALA A 36 -17.41 -1.56 5.69
N ALA A 37 -16.90 -0.43 5.19
CA ALA A 37 -15.82 -0.45 4.24
C ALA A 37 -14.67 -1.26 4.88
N THR A 38 -14.26 -2.33 4.24
CA THR A 38 -13.16 -3.16 4.73
C THR A 38 -11.92 -2.27 4.70
N GLN A 39 -11.32 -2.04 5.85
CA GLN A 39 -10.12 -1.22 5.95
C GLN A 39 -8.98 -1.93 5.21
N ASP A 40 -8.30 -1.25 4.29
CA ASP A 40 -7.16 -1.79 3.58
C ASP A 40 -6.03 -2.17 4.55
N GLY A 41 -5.22 -3.14 4.13
CA GLY A 41 -3.90 -3.39 4.68
C GLY A 41 -2.83 -2.67 3.86
N TRP A 42 -1.60 -2.65 4.36
CA TRP A 42 -0.48 -2.01 3.67
C TRP A 42 0.70 -2.96 3.54
N VAL A 43 1.33 -2.94 2.40
CA VAL A 43 2.51 -3.77 2.11
C VAL A 43 3.58 -2.92 1.47
N ARG A 44 4.81 -3.02 1.97
CA ARG A 44 6.00 -2.54 1.26
C ARG A 44 6.97 -3.69 1.04
N ILE A 45 7.81 -3.56 0.04
CA ILE A 45 8.78 -4.58 -0.36
C ILE A 45 10.18 -3.99 -0.19
N ALA A 46 11.09 -4.79 0.38
CA ALA A 46 12.48 -4.43 0.59
C ALA A 46 13.40 -5.50 -0.03
N HIS A 47 14.38 -5.08 -0.83
CA HIS A 47 15.41 -5.96 -1.37
C HIS A 47 16.68 -5.82 -0.51
N LEU A 48 16.91 -6.74 0.41
CA LEU A 48 17.99 -6.69 1.39
C LEU A 48 19.00 -7.82 1.21
N SER A 49 19.10 -8.39 -0.01
CA SER A 49 20.08 -9.40 -0.36
C SER A 49 21.28 -8.79 -1.09
N PRO A 50 22.48 -8.71 -0.47
CA PRO A 50 23.62 -8.01 -1.05
C PRO A 50 24.26 -8.74 -2.23
N LYS A 51 23.94 -10.02 -2.44
CA LYS A 51 24.51 -10.83 -3.51
C LYS A 51 23.53 -11.14 -4.64
N ALA A 52 22.26 -10.80 -4.48
CA ALA A 52 21.29 -10.90 -5.56
C ALA A 52 21.37 -9.65 -6.44
N PRO A 53 21.27 -9.80 -7.78
CA PRO A 53 21.17 -8.67 -8.68
C PRO A 53 19.87 -7.89 -8.45
N ALA A 54 19.73 -6.75 -9.13
CA ALA A 54 18.44 -6.06 -9.18
C ALA A 54 17.36 -6.98 -9.75
N MET A 55 16.15 -6.89 -9.20
CA MET A 55 15.05 -7.80 -9.50
C MET A 55 13.76 -7.05 -9.76
N ASP A 56 12.90 -7.64 -10.58
CA ASP A 56 11.51 -7.23 -10.73
C ASP A 56 10.65 -8.01 -9.73
N MET A 57 9.88 -7.29 -8.93
CA MET A 57 9.02 -7.87 -7.89
C MET A 57 7.56 -7.75 -8.28
N TYR A 58 6.86 -8.86 -8.32
CA TYR A 58 5.46 -8.99 -8.69
C TYR A 58 4.65 -9.36 -7.45
N MET A 59 3.71 -8.53 -7.05
CA MET A 59 2.78 -8.81 -5.95
C MET A 59 1.35 -8.88 -6.51
N TYR A 60 0.64 -9.97 -6.24
CA TYR A 60 -0.70 -10.20 -6.75
C TYR A 60 -1.58 -10.99 -5.76
N PRO A 61 -2.92 -10.85 -5.83
CA PRO A 61 -3.83 -11.71 -5.08
C PRO A 61 -3.55 -13.18 -5.36
N PHE A 62 -3.64 -14.03 -4.35
CA PHE A 62 -3.33 -15.46 -4.48
C PHE A 62 -4.18 -16.10 -5.59
N GLY A 63 -3.51 -16.71 -6.55
CA GLY A 63 -4.15 -17.35 -7.70
C GLY A 63 -4.52 -16.42 -8.86
N ASP A 64 -4.24 -15.11 -8.78
CA ASP A 64 -4.58 -14.14 -9.82
C ASP A 64 -3.36 -13.30 -10.26
N PRO A 65 -2.41 -13.88 -11.00
CA PRO A 65 -1.20 -13.19 -11.43
C PRO A 65 -1.44 -12.07 -12.46
N GLU A 66 -2.61 -12.01 -13.08
CA GLU A 66 -2.98 -10.95 -14.04
C GLU A 66 -3.16 -9.59 -13.35
N GLN A 67 -3.48 -9.60 -12.05
CA GLN A 67 -3.62 -8.39 -11.24
C GLN A 67 -2.31 -8.00 -10.53
N ALA A 68 -1.16 -8.34 -11.07
CA ALA A 68 0.11 -8.05 -10.43
C ALA A 68 0.43 -6.55 -10.38
N THR A 69 0.74 -6.06 -9.20
CA THR A 69 1.51 -4.82 -9.01
C THR A 69 2.98 -5.15 -9.19
N VAL A 70 3.66 -4.43 -10.07
CA VAL A 70 5.05 -4.72 -10.42
C VAL A 70 5.96 -3.57 -10.00
N LEU A 71 6.94 -3.88 -9.16
CA LEU A 71 8.07 -3.00 -8.85
C LEU A 71 9.26 -3.49 -9.68
N ARG A 72 9.81 -2.59 -10.49
CA ARG A 72 10.91 -2.94 -11.40
C ARG A 72 12.23 -2.42 -10.89
N ASP A 73 13.30 -3.13 -11.27
CA ASP A 73 14.68 -2.72 -11.01
C ASP A 73 14.95 -2.43 -9.54
N VAL A 74 14.46 -3.32 -8.66
CA VAL A 74 14.63 -3.20 -7.22
C VAL A 74 16.01 -3.70 -6.86
N GLY A 75 16.91 -2.78 -6.51
CA GLY A 75 18.30 -3.06 -6.15
C GLY A 75 18.50 -3.33 -4.66
N TYR A 76 19.72 -3.72 -4.29
CA TYR A 76 20.09 -3.97 -2.92
C TYR A 76 19.97 -2.70 -2.04
N GLY A 77 19.20 -2.81 -0.96
CA GLY A 77 18.90 -1.73 -0.03
C GLY A 77 17.66 -0.93 -0.40
N ASP A 78 17.06 -1.18 -1.56
CA ASP A 78 15.84 -0.47 -1.94
C ASP A 78 14.63 -0.95 -1.14
N VAL A 79 13.81 0.02 -0.74
CA VAL A 79 12.56 -0.20 -0.02
C VAL A 79 11.45 0.62 -0.65
N SER A 80 10.38 -0.03 -1.07
CA SER A 80 9.25 0.67 -1.70
C SER A 80 8.47 1.52 -0.69
N ALA A 81 7.63 2.42 -1.21
CA ALA A 81 6.54 2.97 -0.42
C ALA A 81 5.55 1.87 -0.02
N TYR A 82 4.74 2.12 1.02
CA TYR A 82 3.61 1.23 1.31
C TYR A 82 2.54 1.34 0.22
N MET A 83 2.04 0.20 -0.18
CA MET A 83 0.94 0.03 -1.12
C MET A 83 -0.30 -0.41 -0.32
N ALA A 84 -1.41 0.29 -0.49
CA ALA A 84 -2.69 -0.14 0.07
C ALA A 84 -3.21 -1.31 -0.74
N VAL A 85 -3.63 -2.37 -0.04
CA VAL A 85 -4.18 -3.59 -0.65
C VAL A 85 -5.36 -4.09 0.17
N SER A 86 -6.34 -4.68 -0.48
CA SER A 86 -7.47 -5.29 0.23
C SER A 86 -7.01 -6.46 1.09
N PRO A 87 -7.62 -6.69 2.26
CA PRO A 87 -7.29 -7.84 3.09
C PRO A 87 -7.46 -9.16 2.33
N GLY A 88 -6.53 -10.09 2.50
CA GLY A 88 -6.55 -11.37 1.79
C GLY A 88 -5.18 -12.02 1.67
N GLN A 89 -5.14 -13.13 0.95
CA GLN A 89 -3.89 -13.82 0.66
C GLN A 89 -3.27 -13.25 -0.63
N TYR A 90 -1.96 -13.02 -0.57
CA TYR A 90 -1.16 -12.50 -1.68
C TYR A 90 0.03 -13.41 -1.96
N THR A 91 0.52 -13.33 -3.19
CA THR A 91 1.77 -13.94 -3.61
C THR A 91 2.75 -12.83 -4.02
N VAL A 92 4.00 -12.95 -3.60
CA VAL A 92 5.13 -12.20 -4.15
C VAL A 92 6.02 -13.15 -4.92
N ALA A 93 6.33 -12.77 -6.17
CA ALA A 93 7.27 -13.48 -7.03
C ALA A 93 8.38 -12.53 -7.46
N MET A 94 9.63 -12.95 -7.35
CA MET A 94 10.81 -12.19 -7.73
C MET A 94 11.43 -12.79 -8.98
N ARG A 95 11.72 -11.94 -9.97
CA ARG A 95 12.39 -12.33 -11.22
C ARG A 95 13.60 -11.45 -11.47
N GLY A 96 14.58 -11.95 -12.20
CA GLY A 96 15.69 -11.11 -12.63
C GLY A 96 15.19 -9.87 -13.37
N PHE A 97 15.85 -8.73 -13.18
CA PHE A 97 15.50 -7.47 -13.82
C PHE A 97 15.35 -7.65 -15.35
N GLY A 98 14.22 -7.17 -15.88
CA GLY A 98 13.89 -7.28 -17.31
C GLY A 98 13.50 -8.67 -17.81
N ALA A 99 13.44 -9.67 -16.94
CA ALA A 99 12.98 -11.00 -17.33
C ALA A 99 11.48 -10.98 -17.68
N PRO A 100 11.04 -11.78 -18.68
CA PRO A 100 9.62 -11.88 -19.02
C PRO A 100 8.76 -12.27 -17.82
N ALA A 101 7.55 -11.71 -17.70
CA ALA A 101 6.61 -12.06 -16.63
C ALA A 101 6.26 -13.56 -16.60
N SER A 102 6.37 -14.25 -17.73
CA SER A 102 6.17 -15.69 -17.87
C SER A 102 7.38 -16.54 -17.46
N SER A 103 8.55 -15.93 -17.18
CA SER A 103 9.73 -16.67 -16.73
C SER A 103 9.52 -17.28 -15.35
N ALA A 104 10.25 -18.34 -15.03
CA ALA A 104 10.26 -18.90 -13.68
C ALA A 104 10.80 -17.85 -12.69
N PRO A 105 10.12 -17.61 -11.57
CA PRO A 105 10.63 -16.71 -10.55
C PRO A 105 11.82 -17.33 -9.81
N ALA A 106 12.79 -16.51 -9.43
CA ALA A 106 13.90 -16.92 -8.56
C ALA A 106 13.40 -17.20 -7.12
N LEU A 107 12.34 -16.55 -6.72
CA LEU A 107 11.71 -16.71 -5.40
C LEU A 107 10.21 -16.46 -5.52
N THR A 108 9.42 -17.28 -4.85
CA THR A 108 7.97 -17.08 -4.68
C THR A 108 7.58 -17.37 -3.24
N THR A 109 6.75 -16.51 -2.66
CA THR A 109 6.16 -16.74 -1.34
C THR A 109 4.74 -16.21 -1.28
N SER A 110 3.92 -16.78 -0.40
CA SER A 110 2.56 -16.30 -0.13
C SER A 110 2.43 -15.88 1.32
N PHE A 111 1.60 -14.86 1.56
CA PHE A 111 1.37 -14.31 2.90
C PHE A 111 -0.05 -13.76 3.00
N MET A 112 -0.50 -13.51 4.24
CA MET A 112 -1.81 -12.94 4.52
C MET A 112 -1.69 -11.48 4.88
N VAL A 113 -2.58 -10.65 4.32
CA VAL A 113 -2.75 -9.25 4.67
C VAL A 113 -4.04 -9.10 5.47
N GLY A 114 -3.92 -8.60 6.70
CA GLY A 114 -5.06 -8.27 7.55
C GLY A 114 -5.57 -6.85 7.32
N ALA A 115 -6.84 -6.63 7.62
CA ALA A 115 -7.42 -5.28 7.61
C ALA A 115 -6.70 -4.37 8.63
N GLY A 116 -6.35 -3.16 8.23
CA GLY A 116 -5.70 -2.17 9.08
C GLY A 116 -4.29 -2.54 9.54
N THR A 117 -3.66 -3.54 8.94
CA THR A 117 -2.30 -3.96 9.30
C THR A 117 -1.30 -3.61 8.20
N ALA A 118 -0.05 -3.39 8.59
CA ALA A 118 1.04 -3.10 7.67
C ALA A 118 2.12 -4.17 7.75
N TYR A 119 2.77 -4.42 6.60
CA TYR A 119 3.79 -5.45 6.48
C TYR A 119 4.97 -4.96 5.64
N THR A 120 6.16 -5.35 6.05
CA THR A 120 7.37 -5.27 5.24
C THR A 120 7.75 -6.67 4.76
N LEU A 121 7.82 -6.86 3.46
CA LEU A 121 8.31 -8.09 2.84
C LEU A 121 9.79 -7.90 2.49
N ALA A 122 10.66 -8.48 3.29
CA ALA A 122 12.11 -8.33 3.15
C ALA A 122 12.70 -9.55 2.42
N ALA A 123 13.19 -9.34 1.21
CA ALA A 123 13.94 -10.35 0.46
C ALA A 123 15.38 -10.39 0.98
N LEU A 124 15.78 -11.52 1.52
CA LEU A 124 17.04 -11.74 2.22
C LEU A 124 17.78 -12.97 1.72
N GLY A 125 19.03 -13.06 2.12
CA GLY A 125 19.87 -14.25 1.95
C GLY A 125 20.83 -14.15 0.78
N PRO A 126 21.73 -15.13 0.65
CA PRO A 126 22.59 -15.25 -0.51
C PRO A 126 21.80 -15.78 -1.71
N ASP A 127 22.34 -15.60 -2.91
CA ASP A 127 21.86 -16.30 -4.10
C ASP A 127 22.89 -17.43 -4.43
N PRO A 128 22.51 -18.71 -4.40
CA PRO A 128 21.21 -19.27 -4.06
C PRO A 128 20.91 -19.24 -2.56
N GLY A 129 19.63 -19.23 -2.19
CA GLY A 129 19.18 -19.22 -0.79
C GLY A 129 18.39 -17.97 -0.41
N LEU A 130 17.89 -17.25 -1.42
CA LEU A 130 16.96 -16.16 -1.22
C LEU A 130 15.70 -16.62 -0.49
N ARG A 131 15.21 -15.81 0.44
CA ARG A 131 13.95 -16.01 1.13
C ARG A 131 13.28 -14.66 1.39
N VAL A 132 11.99 -14.70 1.69
CA VAL A 132 11.25 -13.52 2.14
C VAL A 132 10.93 -13.68 3.62
N GLU A 133 11.30 -12.68 4.40
CA GLU A 133 10.81 -12.49 5.77
C GLU A 133 9.61 -11.53 5.72
N VAL A 134 8.52 -11.95 6.35
CA VAL A 134 7.29 -11.13 6.46
C VAL A 134 7.28 -10.51 7.85
N LEU A 135 7.52 -9.21 7.90
CA LEU A 135 7.54 -8.45 9.15
C LEU A 135 6.24 -7.67 9.27
N GLN A 136 5.49 -7.89 10.34
CA GLN A 136 4.35 -7.04 10.66
C GLN A 136 4.86 -5.74 11.25
N ASP A 137 4.40 -4.60 10.71
CA ASP A 137 4.83 -3.28 11.10
C ASP A 137 3.83 -2.67 12.09
N GLN A 138 4.36 -1.98 13.12
CA GLN A 138 3.51 -1.26 14.07
C GLN A 138 3.23 0.15 13.53
N MET A 139 1.97 0.55 13.54
CA MET A 139 1.51 1.80 12.95
C MET A 139 1.11 2.85 13.99
N THR A 140 1.10 2.49 15.25
CA THR A 140 0.69 3.37 16.35
C THR A 140 1.80 3.52 17.37
N THR A 141 1.98 4.72 17.91
CA THR A 141 2.97 5.05 18.94
C THR A 141 2.30 5.43 20.25
N PRO A 142 2.95 5.21 21.40
CA PRO A 142 2.61 5.92 22.63
C PRO A 142 2.84 7.41 22.44
N THR A 143 1.91 8.25 22.93
CA THR A 143 2.01 9.71 22.83
C THR A 143 3.34 10.24 23.37
N GLY A 144 3.99 11.11 22.62
CA GLY A 144 5.24 11.75 23.00
C GLY A 144 6.47 10.85 22.96
N ARG A 145 6.38 9.67 22.37
CA ARG A 145 7.49 8.73 22.20
C ARG A 145 7.72 8.44 20.72
N ALA A 146 8.89 7.88 20.40
CA ALA A 146 9.13 7.18 19.13
C ALA A 146 9.24 5.68 19.40
N LEU A 147 8.82 4.86 18.45
CA LEU A 147 9.04 3.42 18.48
C LEU A 147 10.16 3.05 17.51
N VAL A 148 11.05 2.17 17.93
CA VAL A 148 12.15 1.68 17.11
C VAL A 148 12.25 0.17 17.23
N ARG A 149 12.37 -0.52 16.10
CA ARG A 149 12.88 -1.89 16.04
C ARG A 149 14.16 -1.94 15.22
N VAL A 150 14.93 -2.97 15.40
CA VAL A 150 16.13 -3.28 14.62
C VAL A 150 15.87 -4.53 13.81
N PHE A 151 16.20 -4.51 12.52
CA PHE A 151 16.15 -5.66 11.63
C PHE A 151 17.53 -5.97 11.09
N GLN A 152 18.02 -7.19 11.35
CA GLN A 152 19.35 -7.62 10.94
C GLN A 152 19.31 -8.30 9.56
N ALA A 153 19.88 -7.63 8.56
CA ALA A 153 19.92 -8.10 7.17
C ALA A 153 21.36 -8.21 6.60
N SER A 154 22.40 -7.99 7.42
CA SER A 154 23.80 -8.15 7.01
C SER A 154 24.19 -9.62 6.98
N LEU A 155 24.76 -10.07 5.86
CA LEU A 155 25.36 -11.41 5.72
C LEU A 155 26.82 -11.44 6.18
N LYS A 156 27.53 -10.30 6.12
CA LYS A 156 28.94 -10.20 6.56
C LYS A 156 29.07 -10.32 8.07
N GLU A 157 28.11 -9.69 8.77
CA GLU A 157 28.06 -9.69 10.22
C GLU A 157 26.78 -10.37 10.69
N PRO A 158 26.77 -11.70 10.78
CA PRO A 158 25.53 -12.47 10.99
C PRO A 158 24.91 -12.24 12.37
N VAL A 159 25.64 -11.66 13.31
CA VAL A 159 25.17 -11.34 14.66
C VAL A 159 25.63 -9.94 15.04
N VAL A 160 24.69 -9.07 15.43
CA VAL A 160 24.99 -7.69 15.84
C VAL A 160 24.41 -7.38 17.22
N THR A 161 25.09 -6.52 17.96
CA THR A 161 24.57 -5.85 19.16
C THR A 161 24.30 -4.41 18.81
N VAL A 162 23.14 -3.89 19.20
CA VAL A 162 22.71 -2.52 18.88
C VAL A 162 22.42 -1.78 20.17
N THR A 163 23.07 -0.64 20.36
CA THR A 163 22.86 0.25 21.51
C THR A 163 22.37 1.62 21.05
N TYR A 164 21.65 2.29 21.94
CA TYR A 164 21.06 3.60 21.76
C TYR A 164 21.37 4.43 23.02
N GLY A 165 22.42 5.25 22.95
CA GLY A 165 22.96 5.84 24.15
C GLY A 165 23.36 4.78 25.19
N PRO A 166 22.81 4.83 26.42
CA PRO A 166 23.09 3.83 27.44
C PRO A 166 22.26 2.55 27.28
N ASP A 167 21.20 2.57 26.47
CA ASP A 167 20.23 1.49 26.35
C ASP A 167 20.65 0.48 25.28
N VAL A 168 20.36 -0.79 25.51
CA VAL A 168 20.60 -1.85 24.53
C VAL A 168 19.28 -2.19 23.84
N LEU A 169 19.20 -1.89 22.54
CA LEU A 169 18.04 -2.21 21.71
C LEU A 169 18.01 -3.68 21.28
N ALA A 170 19.20 -4.24 21.02
CA ALA A 170 19.35 -5.63 20.64
C ALA A 170 20.66 -6.21 21.19
N ARG A 171 20.61 -7.43 21.73
CA ARG A 171 21.78 -8.22 22.08
C ARG A 171 21.87 -9.42 21.17
N GLN A 172 23.01 -9.57 20.47
CA GLN A 172 23.26 -10.72 19.59
C GLN A 172 22.11 -11.01 18.63
N LEU A 173 21.62 -9.96 17.96
CA LEU A 173 20.55 -10.10 16.97
C LEU A 173 21.09 -10.84 15.75
N ALA A 174 20.55 -12.02 15.49
CA ALA A 174 20.99 -12.87 14.39
C ALA A 174 20.39 -12.42 13.05
N PHE A 175 21.07 -12.79 11.97
CA PHE A 175 20.64 -12.56 10.59
C PHE A 175 19.20 -13.02 10.32
N GLY A 176 18.43 -12.14 9.71
CA GLY A 176 17.01 -12.37 9.36
C GLY A 176 16.05 -12.14 10.52
N LEU A 177 16.52 -11.75 11.70
CA LEU A 177 15.65 -11.47 12.85
C LEU A 177 15.42 -9.97 13.04
N ALA A 178 14.25 -9.64 13.54
CA ALA A 178 13.89 -8.32 14.01
C ALA A 178 13.65 -8.33 15.53
N THR A 179 13.97 -7.22 16.20
CA THR A 179 13.54 -7.01 17.59
C THR A 179 12.05 -6.66 17.64
N SER A 180 11.47 -6.73 18.83
CA SER A 180 10.22 -6.01 19.10
C SER A 180 10.45 -4.50 19.01
N TYR A 181 9.38 -3.74 18.77
CA TYR A 181 9.42 -2.29 18.84
C TYR A 181 9.60 -1.83 20.29
N THR A 182 10.58 -0.95 20.50
CA THR A 182 10.91 -0.40 21.82
C THR A 182 10.61 1.10 21.82
N PRO A 183 9.87 1.63 22.81
CA PRO A 183 9.64 3.06 22.94
C PRO A 183 10.91 3.75 23.41
N VAL A 184 11.33 4.78 22.67
CA VAL A 184 12.52 5.59 22.96
C VAL A 184 12.16 7.07 23.12
N VAL A 185 13.07 7.83 23.72
CA VAL A 185 12.92 9.29 23.86
C VAL A 185 13.15 9.94 22.50
N PRO A 186 12.26 10.81 22.01
CA PRO A 186 12.47 11.55 20.78
C PRO A 186 13.72 12.43 20.85
N GLY A 187 14.30 12.72 19.71
CA GLY A 187 15.50 13.55 19.61
C GLY A 187 16.48 13.05 18.56
N THR A 188 17.67 13.60 18.56
CA THR A 188 18.78 13.12 17.72
C THR A 188 19.73 12.31 18.58
N HIS A 189 19.88 11.05 18.25
CA HIS A 189 20.63 10.09 19.05
C HIS A 189 21.67 9.35 18.21
N MET A 190 22.73 8.90 18.87
CA MET A 190 23.71 8.00 18.27
C MET A 190 23.26 6.57 18.52
N VAL A 191 23.11 5.80 17.46
CA VAL A 191 22.89 4.36 17.50
C VAL A 191 24.19 3.68 17.10
N ARG A 192 24.71 2.84 17.96
CA ARG A 192 25.92 2.07 17.70
C ARG A 192 25.59 0.62 17.41
N PHE A 193 26.17 0.10 16.37
CA PHE A 193 26.10 -1.28 15.93
C PHE A 193 27.46 -1.91 16.12
N SER A 194 27.53 -2.97 16.91
CA SER A 194 28.77 -3.70 17.16
C SER A 194 28.65 -5.13 16.73
N ALA A 195 29.59 -5.58 15.94
CA ALA A 195 29.72 -6.95 15.44
C ALA A 195 31.16 -7.47 15.63
N SER A 196 31.39 -8.74 15.28
CA SER A 196 32.71 -9.35 15.45
C SER A 196 33.79 -8.76 14.55
N GLY A 197 33.44 -8.28 13.37
CA GLY A 197 34.36 -7.80 12.33
C GLY A 197 34.27 -6.31 12.06
N SER A 198 33.21 -5.63 12.50
CA SER A 198 33.02 -4.20 12.24
C SER A 198 32.03 -3.56 13.23
N ASP A 199 32.25 -2.27 13.43
CA ASP A 199 31.33 -1.40 14.15
C ASP A 199 30.82 -0.33 13.21
N ALA A 200 29.59 0.13 13.43
CA ALA A 200 29.00 1.26 12.73
C ALA A 200 28.23 2.15 13.71
N ASP A 201 28.38 3.45 13.53
CA ASP A 201 27.64 4.45 14.28
C ASP A 201 26.74 5.24 13.33
N MET A 202 25.47 5.37 13.67
CA MET A 202 24.52 6.18 12.91
C MET A 202 23.86 7.22 13.79
N ARG A 203 23.82 8.45 13.29
CA ARG A 203 23.03 9.51 13.95
C ARG A 203 21.60 9.45 13.42
N VAL A 204 20.65 9.12 14.30
CA VAL A 204 19.24 8.99 13.98
C VAL A 204 18.46 10.13 14.62
N LYS A 205 17.62 10.79 13.82
CA LYS A 205 16.66 11.77 14.30
C LYS A 205 15.31 11.10 14.41
N LEU A 206 14.80 10.96 15.63
CA LEU A 206 13.50 10.36 15.94
C LEU A 206 12.57 11.47 16.41
N ALA A 207 11.48 11.69 15.69
CA ALA A 207 10.41 12.60 16.13
C ALA A 207 9.47 11.89 17.11
N ALA A 208 8.78 12.66 17.93
CA ALA A 208 7.67 12.13 18.73
C ALA A 208 6.57 11.59 17.80
N ASP A 209 5.85 10.61 18.27
CA ASP A 209 4.74 10.00 17.56
C ASP A 209 5.14 9.40 16.18
N THR A 210 6.35 8.83 16.10
CA THR A 210 6.85 8.14 14.90
C THR A 210 7.28 6.71 15.20
N VAL A 211 7.18 5.85 14.17
CA VAL A 211 7.63 4.45 14.20
C VAL A 211 8.74 4.27 13.18
N HIS A 212 9.81 3.60 13.58
CA HIS A 212 10.98 3.38 12.75
C HIS A 212 11.45 1.93 12.78
N THR A 213 11.89 1.45 11.61
CA THR A 213 12.69 0.23 11.48
C THR A 213 14.11 0.61 11.09
N ILE A 214 15.08 0.25 11.90
CA ILE A 214 16.50 0.39 11.61
C ILE A 214 16.96 -0.91 10.99
N VAL A 215 17.43 -0.85 9.74
CA VAL A 215 17.92 -2.02 8.99
C VAL A 215 19.44 -2.02 8.97
N VAL A 216 20.02 -3.14 9.36
CA VAL A 216 21.46 -3.37 9.30
C VAL A 216 21.79 -4.11 8.01
N LEU A 217 22.66 -3.53 7.18
CA LEU A 217 22.99 -3.98 5.84
C LEU A 217 24.50 -4.14 5.67
N ASP A 218 24.90 -4.88 4.65
CA ASP A 218 26.30 -4.93 4.21
C ASP A 218 26.67 -3.69 3.41
N ASP A 219 27.88 -3.23 3.60
CA ASP A 219 28.54 -2.23 2.74
C ASP A 219 29.91 -2.72 2.30
N SER A 220 30.55 -2.01 1.37
CA SER A 220 31.91 -2.30 0.92
C SER A 220 32.92 -2.28 2.08
N SER A 221 32.75 -1.34 3.01
CA SER A 221 33.63 -1.09 4.16
C SER A 221 33.22 -1.79 5.45
N GLY A 222 32.10 -2.57 5.46
CA GLY A 222 31.59 -3.23 6.66
C GLY A 222 30.08 -3.20 6.75
N LEU A 223 29.53 -2.54 7.77
CA LEU A 223 28.09 -2.36 7.97
C LEU A 223 27.59 -1.02 7.43
N ARG A 224 26.46 -1.04 6.78
CA ARG A 224 25.60 0.12 6.50
C ARG A 224 24.32 0.01 7.31
N VAL A 225 23.80 1.14 7.70
CA VAL A 225 22.56 1.18 8.48
C VAL A 225 21.64 2.20 7.86
N ASP A 226 20.40 1.79 7.64
CA ASP A 226 19.34 2.64 7.10
C ASP A 226 18.17 2.73 8.08
N ALA A 227 17.62 3.92 8.28
CA ALA A 227 16.46 4.14 9.11
C ALA A 227 15.22 4.35 8.23
N LEU A 228 14.28 3.42 8.31
CA LEU A 228 13.00 3.48 7.63
C LEU A 228 11.97 4.12 8.56
N THR A 229 11.16 5.03 8.07
CA THR A 229 10.00 5.53 8.80
C THR A 229 8.79 4.65 8.46
N ASP A 230 8.24 3.97 9.45
CA ASP A 230 7.10 3.07 9.28
C ASP A 230 5.78 3.84 9.38
N ALA A 231 5.67 4.73 10.37
CA ALA A 231 4.48 5.57 10.56
C ALA A 231 4.82 6.93 11.16
N VAL A 232 3.95 7.92 10.93
CA VAL A 232 4.03 9.28 11.49
C VAL A 232 2.66 9.68 12.02
N GLY A 233 2.61 10.10 13.30
CA GLY A 233 1.39 10.53 13.97
C GLY A 233 0.49 9.36 14.38
N SER A 234 -0.67 9.72 14.92
CA SER A 234 -1.69 8.74 15.36
C SER A 234 -2.55 8.21 14.19
N GLN A 235 -2.24 8.56 12.97
CA GLN A 235 -2.98 8.08 11.81
C GLN A 235 -2.52 6.68 11.43
N ILE A 236 -3.48 5.80 11.20
CA ILE A 236 -3.30 4.41 10.76
C ILE A 236 -2.81 4.35 9.28
N MET A 237 -2.25 5.42 8.76
CA MET A 237 -1.69 5.44 7.42
C MET A 237 -0.16 5.39 7.49
N PRO A 238 0.46 4.41 6.85
CA PRO A 238 1.92 4.33 6.79
C PRO A 238 2.49 5.58 6.12
N SER A 239 3.57 6.11 6.67
CA SER A 239 4.31 7.15 5.97
C SER A 239 5.02 6.57 4.74
N GLY A 240 5.12 7.35 3.69
CA GLY A 240 5.76 6.93 2.44
C GLY A 240 7.16 6.35 2.67
N GLY A 241 7.60 5.52 1.73
CA GLY A 241 8.88 4.82 1.78
C GLY A 241 10.07 5.74 2.05
N ALA A 242 11.15 5.15 2.53
CA ALA A 242 12.42 5.84 2.65
C ALA A 242 12.81 6.45 1.28
N ASN A 243 13.39 7.64 1.29
CA ASN A 243 13.98 8.28 0.11
C ASN A 243 15.25 7.50 -0.33
N THR A 244 15.08 6.26 -0.77
CA THR A 244 16.13 5.39 -1.28
C THR A 244 16.14 5.37 -2.80
N GLY A 245 16.02 6.54 -3.45
CA GLY A 245 16.31 6.66 -4.88
C GLY A 245 15.29 6.08 -5.87
N PHE A 246 14.12 5.62 -5.44
CA PHE A 246 13.01 5.31 -6.34
C PHE A 246 12.45 6.62 -6.93
N GLY A 247 13.21 7.22 -7.84
CA GLY A 247 12.72 8.31 -8.65
C GLY A 247 11.61 7.79 -9.56
N GLY A 248 10.35 8.08 -9.24
CA GLY A 248 9.29 8.04 -10.22
C GLY A 248 8.15 7.05 -10.05
N THR A 249 8.04 6.30 -8.95
CA THR A 249 6.91 5.38 -8.74
C THR A 249 5.82 5.88 -7.78
N ALA A 250 5.84 7.17 -7.41
CA ALA A 250 4.64 7.74 -6.81
C ALA A 250 3.51 7.68 -7.86
N PRO A 251 2.36 7.03 -7.58
CA PRO A 251 1.22 7.15 -8.47
C PRO A 251 0.91 8.64 -8.62
N HIS A 252 1.07 9.17 -9.81
CA HIS A 252 0.56 10.50 -10.11
C HIS A 252 -0.94 10.45 -9.86
N PRO A 253 -1.52 11.30 -9.01
CA PRO A 253 -2.96 11.40 -8.94
C PRO A 253 -3.44 11.65 -10.38
N PRO A 254 -4.52 10.98 -10.84
CA PRO A 254 -5.02 11.21 -12.17
C PRO A 254 -5.22 12.71 -12.33
N ALA A 255 -4.62 13.29 -13.36
CA ALA A 255 -4.77 14.70 -13.66
C ALA A 255 -6.27 14.98 -13.69
N SER A 256 -6.76 15.78 -12.75
CA SER A 256 -8.13 16.24 -12.77
C SER A 256 -8.36 16.85 -14.14
N PRO A 257 -9.36 16.40 -14.92
CA PRO A 257 -9.64 17.07 -16.18
C PRO A 257 -9.97 18.51 -15.84
N ALA A 258 -9.11 19.42 -16.28
CA ALA A 258 -9.39 20.84 -16.18
C ALA A 258 -10.77 21.07 -16.79
N PRO A 259 -11.68 21.80 -16.14
CA PRO A 259 -12.97 22.07 -16.72
C PRO A 259 -12.75 22.96 -17.96
N TRP A 260 -12.76 22.36 -19.14
CA TRP A 260 -12.90 23.10 -20.38
C TRP A 260 -14.27 23.74 -20.32
N LEU A 261 -14.30 25.01 -20.02
CA LEU A 261 -15.45 25.88 -20.24
C LEU A 261 -15.82 25.77 -21.71
N VAL A 262 -16.79 24.95 -22.03
CA VAL A 262 -17.50 24.98 -23.29
C VAL A 262 -18.38 26.23 -23.26
N LEU A 263 -17.83 27.35 -23.74
CA LEU A 263 -18.61 28.52 -24.12
C LEU A 263 -19.35 28.16 -25.43
N ILE A 264 -20.56 27.62 -25.28
CA ILE A 264 -21.51 27.59 -26.38
C ILE A 264 -22.05 29.02 -26.54
N GLY A 265 -21.36 29.77 -27.35
CA GLY A 265 -21.86 31.04 -27.87
C GLY A 265 -22.93 30.76 -28.92
N ALA A 266 -24.19 31.00 -28.58
CA ALA A 266 -25.25 31.17 -29.54
C ALA A 266 -24.97 32.46 -30.40
N GLY A 267 -24.53 32.29 -31.62
CA GLY A 267 -24.35 33.34 -32.60
C GLY A 267 -25.29 33.10 -33.78
N VAL A 268 -26.33 33.90 -33.82
CA VAL A 268 -27.35 34.01 -34.83
C VAL A 268 -26.78 34.31 -36.21
N ALA A 269 -27.36 33.67 -37.22
CA ALA A 269 -27.16 33.85 -38.66
C ALA A 269 -27.23 35.31 -39.12
N LEU A 270 -26.39 35.67 -40.08
CA LEU A 270 -26.72 36.64 -41.12
C LEU A 270 -26.02 36.25 -42.42
N ALA A 271 -26.82 35.92 -43.39
CA ALA A 271 -26.47 35.74 -44.79
C ALA A 271 -26.11 37.07 -45.44
N ALA A 272 -25.13 37.09 -46.30
CA ALA A 272 -25.15 37.89 -47.51
C ALA A 272 -24.03 37.51 -48.47
N ALA A 273 -24.44 37.32 -49.66
CA ALA A 273 -23.83 37.02 -50.92
C ALA A 273 -22.62 37.90 -51.33
N GLY A 274 -21.74 37.35 -52.16
CA GLY A 274 -20.77 38.11 -52.89
C GLY A 274 -19.80 37.26 -53.72
N PHE A 275 -20.16 37.02 -54.90
CA PHE A 275 -19.52 36.71 -56.17
C PHE A 275 -18.04 37.10 -56.35
N GLY A 276 -17.35 36.28 -57.13
CA GLY A 276 -16.20 36.64 -58.00
C GLY A 276 -14.93 35.91 -57.59
N GLY A 277 -14.37 35.00 -58.29
CA GLY A 277 -14.15 34.88 -59.69
C GLY A 277 -12.66 34.77 -59.98
N LEU A 278 -12.25 33.64 -60.58
CA LEU A 278 -11.15 33.52 -61.54
C LEU A 278 -9.70 33.24 -61.07
N ARG A 279 -9.27 32.11 -61.58
CA ARG A 279 -8.04 31.75 -62.30
C ARG A 279 -6.90 31.07 -61.55
N ARG A 280 -6.77 29.83 -61.94
CA ARG A 280 -5.49 29.08 -62.06
C ARG A 280 -4.62 29.69 -63.15
N PRO A 281 -3.28 29.51 -63.15
CA PRO A 281 -2.69 28.40 -63.91
C PRO A 281 -1.51 27.65 -63.24
N ARG A 282 -1.35 26.42 -63.68
CA ARG A 282 -0.15 25.58 -63.76
C ARG A 282 0.58 25.96 -65.07
N PRO A 283 1.78 25.36 -65.43
CA PRO A 283 2.79 24.56 -64.76
C PRO A 283 4.23 25.09 -65.01
N ASP A 284 5.30 24.47 -64.46
CA ASP A 284 6.34 23.91 -65.32
C ASP A 284 7.43 23.12 -64.57
N ARG A 285 7.80 22.05 -65.17
CA ARG A 285 8.90 21.14 -64.95
C ARG A 285 10.26 21.77 -65.30
N ARG A 286 11.35 21.35 -64.66
CA ARG A 286 12.66 20.93 -65.18
C ARG A 286 13.49 20.41 -64.01
N LEU A 287 13.88 19.19 -63.90
CA LEU A 287 14.95 18.41 -64.56
C LEU A 287 16.35 19.08 -64.56
N GLY A 288 17.32 18.36 -63.99
CA GLY A 288 18.77 18.56 -64.07
C GLY A 288 19.44 18.14 -62.79
N ARG A 289 19.95 17.01 -62.50
CA ARG A 289 21.03 16.10 -63.01
C ARG A 289 22.44 16.72 -62.78
N THR A 290 23.28 15.85 -62.12
CA THR A 290 24.76 15.77 -62.08
C THR A 290 25.49 16.83 -61.22
N VAL A 291 26.38 16.42 -60.34
CA VAL A 291 27.54 15.52 -60.35
C VAL A 291 27.63 14.84 -58.98
#